data_423ccb417a1059d8c723dec5d9d3f4b6
#
_entry.id   423ccb417a1059d8c723dec5d9d3f4b6
#
_cell.length_a   1.000
_cell.length_b   1.000
_cell.length_c   1.000
_cell.angle_alpha   90.00
_cell.angle_beta   90.00
_cell.angle_gamma   90.00
#
_symmetry.space_group_name_H-M   'P 1'
#
loop_
_entity.id
_entity.type
_entity.pdbx_description
1 polymer ?
#
loop_
_entity_poly.entity_id
_entity_poly.type
_entity_poly.pdbx_seq_one_letter_code
_entity_poly.pdbx_strand_id
1 'polypeptide(L)'
;MNKCRFYVCPVCGNVIRTSGETVISCCGLTLPPLEAETPDSDHAINLEVVEDEYYVTLDHPMTKTHYISFLAAVSDQGIQFVKLYPEGGAETRFKINRVERIYAYCNRHGLFMLDLKRTRRKPSLA
;
A
#
# COMPACT_ATOMS: atom_id res chain seq x y z
N MET A 1 -12.71 -0.85 -13.79
CA MET A 1 -12.20 -1.73 -12.75
C MET A 1 -10.72 -1.53 -12.54
N ASN A 2 -10.31 -1.44 -11.30
CA ASN A 2 -8.92 -1.15 -10.99
C ASN A 2 -8.11 -2.43 -10.94
N LYS A 3 -7.09 -2.52 -11.79
CA LYS A 3 -6.23 -3.70 -11.85
C LYS A 3 -4.80 -3.39 -11.46
N CYS A 4 -4.65 -2.49 -10.50
CA CYS A 4 -3.33 -2.10 -10.03
C CYS A 4 -2.61 -3.31 -9.42
N ARG A 5 -1.39 -3.56 -9.89
CA ARG A 5 -0.55 -4.65 -9.41
C ARG A 5 0.79 -4.10 -9.02
N PHE A 6 1.34 -4.64 -7.94
CA PHE A 6 2.64 -4.25 -7.44
C PHE A 6 3.61 -5.43 -7.54
N TYR A 7 4.86 -5.11 -7.82
CA TYR A 7 5.95 -6.06 -7.93
C TYR A 7 7.14 -5.50 -7.16
N VAL A 8 7.84 -6.35 -6.42
CA VAL A 8 9.03 -5.94 -5.70
C VAL A 8 10.15 -6.89 -6.06
N CYS A 9 11.27 -6.34 -6.52
CA CYS A 9 12.43 -7.14 -6.86
C CYS A 9 13.18 -7.54 -5.59
N PRO A 10 13.38 -8.85 -5.36
CA PRO A 10 14.08 -9.28 -4.15
C PRO A 10 15.57 -8.96 -4.16
N VAL A 11 16.13 -8.64 -5.31
CA VAL A 11 17.56 -8.35 -5.41
C VAL A 11 17.85 -6.87 -5.14
N CYS A 12 17.14 -5.96 -5.83
CA CYS A 12 17.44 -4.54 -5.71
C CYS A 12 16.38 -3.75 -4.94
N GLY A 13 15.26 -4.38 -4.60
CA GLY A 13 14.19 -3.69 -3.86
C GLY A 13 13.34 -2.75 -4.69
N ASN A 14 13.53 -2.76 -6.01
CA ASN A 14 12.75 -1.90 -6.89
C ASN A 14 11.27 -2.25 -6.81
N VAL A 15 10.42 -1.21 -6.76
CA VAL A 15 8.98 -1.38 -6.71
C VAL A 15 8.41 -0.96 -8.05
N ILE A 16 7.63 -1.85 -8.65
CA ILE A 16 7.06 -1.61 -9.98
C ILE A 16 5.55 -1.74 -9.86
N ARG A 17 4.83 -0.82 -10.48
CA ARG A 17 3.37 -0.86 -10.51
C ARG A 17 2.90 -0.96 -11.96
N THR A 18 1.89 -1.80 -12.17
CA THR A 18 1.24 -1.90 -13.48
C THR A 18 -0.26 -1.76 -13.31
N SER A 19 -0.96 -1.44 -14.38
CA SER A 19 -2.41 -1.32 -14.35
C SER A 19 -3.09 -2.46 -15.08
N GLY A 20 -2.39 -3.55 -15.35
CA GLY A 20 -2.96 -4.70 -16.04
C GLY A 20 -2.01 -5.87 -15.97
N GLU A 21 -2.36 -6.93 -16.67
CA GLU A 21 -1.51 -8.11 -16.70
C GLU A 21 -0.34 -7.88 -17.63
N THR A 22 0.84 -8.20 -17.14
CA THR A 22 2.05 -8.06 -17.92
C THR A 22 3.13 -8.92 -17.29
N VAL A 23 4.21 -9.14 -18.03
CA VAL A 23 5.38 -9.86 -17.54
C VAL A 23 6.42 -8.82 -17.15
N ILE A 24 6.86 -8.87 -15.90
CA ILE A 24 7.82 -7.93 -15.36
C ILE A 24 9.11 -8.67 -15.02
N SER A 25 10.23 -8.14 -15.47
CA SER A 25 11.54 -8.67 -15.13
C SER A 25 12.39 -7.59 -14.52
N CYS A 26 13.17 -7.95 -13.51
CA CYS A 26 14.11 -7.04 -12.88
C CYS A 26 15.27 -7.87 -12.34
N CYS A 27 16.51 -7.40 -12.56
CA CYS A 27 17.70 -8.10 -12.12
C CYS A 27 17.76 -9.54 -12.64
N GLY A 28 17.25 -9.77 -13.85
CA GLY A 28 17.30 -11.09 -14.46
C GLY A 28 16.24 -12.05 -13.95
N LEU A 29 15.31 -11.59 -13.12
CA LEU A 29 14.25 -12.42 -12.56
C LEU A 29 12.90 -11.99 -13.09
N THR A 30 12.05 -12.96 -13.40
CA THR A 30 10.65 -12.68 -13.68
C THR A 30 9.92 -12.58 -12.37
N LEU A 31 9.23 -11.46 -12.15
CA LEU A 31 8.59 -11.18 -10.88
C LEU A 31 7.11 -11.52 -10.94
N PRO A 32 6.59 -12.27 -9.95
CA PRO A 32 5.14 -12.45 -9.85
C PRO A 32 4.51 -11.20 -9.24
N PRO A 33 3.24 -10.94 -9.55
CA PRO A 33 2.55 -9.85 -8.85
C PRO A 33 2.37 -10.20 -7.39
N LEU A 34 2.45 -9.17 -6.54
CA LEU A 34 2.19 -9.35 -5.13
C LEU A 34 0.70 -9.52 -4.90
N GLU A 35 0.36 -10.43 -3.98
CA GLU A 35 -1.03 -10.61 -3.59
C GLU A 35 -1.26 -9.86 -2.29
N ALA A 36 -2.29 -9.02 -2.28
CA ALA A 36 -2.60 -8.22 -1.11
C ALA A 36 -3.48 -9.01 -0.15
N GLU A 37 -3.18 -8.91 1.14
CA GLU A 37 -3.94 -9.56 2.19
C GLU A 37 -4.66 -8.52 3.02
N THR A 38 -5.70 -8.97 3.73
CA THR A 38 -6.40 -8.11 4.68
C THR A 38 -5.44 -7.76 5.82
N PRO A 39 -5.40 -6.50 6.27
CA PRO A 39 -4.50 -6.14 7.36
C PRO A 39 -4.79 -6.94 8.62
N ASP A 40 -3.73 -7.46 9.23
CA ASP A 40 -3.84 -8.14 10.51
C ASP A 40 -3.52 -7.18 11.65
N SER A 41 -3.45 -7.69 12.88
CA SER A 41 -3.25 -6.82 14.04
C SER A 41 -1.88 -6.14 14.05
N ASP A 42 -0.88 -6.77 13.44
CA ASP A 42 0.46 -6.21 13.39
C ASP A 42 0.66 -5.27 12.22
N HIS A 43 -0.24 -5.30 11.25
CA HIS A 43 -0.15 -4.50 10.03
C HIS A 43 -1.44 -3.72 9.81
N ALA A 44 -2.12 -3.35 10.88
CA ALA A 44 -3.36 -2.59 10.78
C ALA A 44 -3.07 -1.22 10.17
N ILE A 45 -3.82 -0.88 9.16
CA ILE A 45 -3.69 0.41 8.48
C ILE A 45 -4.70 1.35 9.12
N ASN A 46 -4.20 2.34 9.85
CA ASN A 46 -5.04 3.32 10.54
C ASN A 46 -5.27 4.50 9.62
N LEU A 47 -6.52 4.92 9.55
CA LEU A 47 -6.94 5.96 8.62
C LEU A 47 -7.72 7.03 9.36
N GLU A 48 -7.29 8.27 9.21
CA GLU A 48 -8.02 9.43 9.73
C GLU A 48 -8.21 10.43 8.62
N VAL A 49 -9.32 11.16 8.69
CA VAL A 49 -9.53 12.28 7.77
C VAL A 49 -9.07 13.53 8.49
N VAL A 50 -8.06 14.19 7.94
CA VAL A 50 -7.51 15.42 8.49
C VAL A 50 -7.55 16.47 7.39
N GLU A 51 -8.35 17.51 7.62
CA GLU A 51 -8.61 18.50 6.57
C GLU A 51 -9.17 17.76 5.37
N ASP A 52 -8.66 17.88 4.21
CA ASP A 52 -9.18 17.19 3.03
C ASP A 52 -8.29 16.03 2.62
N GLU A 53 -7.60 15.41 3.58
CA GLU A 53 -6.67 14.34 3.29
C GLU A 53 -6.90 13.15 4.20
N TYR A 54 -6.48 11.98 3.73
CA TYR A 54 -6.37 10.81 4.56
C TYR A 54 -5.00 10.81 5.22
N TYR A 55 -4.98 10.73 6.55
CA TYR A 55 -3.75 10.53 7.29
C TYR A 55 -3.65 9.05 7.61
N VAL A 56 -2.64 8.40 7.05
CA VAL A 56 -2.45 6.95 7.14
C VAL A 56 -1.27 6.67 8.04
N THR A 57 -1.49 5.83 9.04
CA THR A 57 -0.42 5.44 9.96
C THR A 57 -0.47 3.95 10.22
N LEU A 58 0.68 3.37 10.53
CA LEU A 58 0.79 1.99 10.99
C LEU A 58 1.64 1.97 12.23
N ASP A 59 1.19 1.21 13.23
CA ASP A 59 1.99 0.96 14.43
C ASP A 59 2.85 -0.28 14.13
N HIS A 60 3.99 -0.03 13.49
CA HIS A 60 4.80 -1.09 12.92
C HIS A 60 6.28 -0.75 13.10
N PRO A 61 7.12 -1.74 13.38
CA PRO A 61 8.56 -1.48 13.45
C PRO A 61 9.07 -0.83 12.17
N MET A 62 10.04 0.04 12.33
CA MET A 62 10.70 0.68 11.19
C MET A 62 12.21 0.52 11.37
N THR A 63 12.65 -0.72 11.63
CA THR A 63 14.06 -1.03 11.76
C THR A 63 14.66 -1.31 10.40
N LYS A 64 15.97 -1.41 10.34
CA LYS A 64 16.66 -1.63 9.08
C LYS A 64 16.31 -2.97 8.42
N THR A 65 15.88 -3.95 9.22
CA THR A 65 15.59 -5.28 8.70
C THR A 65 14.09 -5.59 8.65
N HIS A 66 13.27 -4.77 9.28
CA HIS A 66 11.82 -5.02 9.33
C HIS A 66 11.10 -3.67 9.35
N TYR A 67 10.49 -3.30 8.23
CA TYR A 67 9.89 -1.98 8.08
C TYR A 67 8.83 -1.99 6.99
N ILE A 68 7.97 -0.96 7.03
CA ILE A 68 7.01 -0.71 5.96
C ILE A 68 7.76 0.02 4.85
N SER A 69 7.82 -0.58 3.68
CA SER A 69 8.63 -0.10 2.58
C SER A 69 7.92 0.97 1.76
N PHE A 70 6.59 0.84 1.59
CA PHE A 70 5.85 1.87 0.88
C PHE A 70 4.39 1.87 1.32
N LEU A 71 3.76 3.02 1.07
CA LEU A 71 2.32 3.18 1.19
C LEU A 71 1.79 3.69 -0.15
N ALA A 72 0.60 3.26 -0.52
CA ALA A 72 0.00 3.68 -1.77
C ALA A 72 -1.50 3.84 -1.61
N ALA A 73 -2.04 4.86 -2.26
CA ALA A 73 -3.47 5.11 -2.30
C ALA A 73 -3.92 5.02 -3.75
N VAL A 74 -4.89 4.18 -4.03
CA VAL A 74 -5.29 3.85 -5.39
C VAL A 74 -6.74 4.26 -5.60
N SER A 75 -6.98 4.99 -6.70
CA SER A 75 -8.31 5.34 -7.16
C SER A 75 -8.49 4.83 -8.59
N ASP A 76 -9.69 5.04 -9.13
CA ASP A 76 -9.93 4.68 -10.53
C ASP A 76 -9.20 5.62 -11.49
N GLN A 77 -8.64 6.72 -10.99
CA GLN A 77 -7.98 7.71 -11.83
C GLN A 77 -6.47 7.72 -11.68
N GLY A 78 -5.93 6.97 -10.74
CA GLY A 78 -4.50 6.96 -10.57
C GLY A 78 -4.06 6.46 -9.21
N ILE A 79 -2.81 6.72 -8.91
CA ILE A 79 -2.19 6.23 -7.69
C ILE A 79 -1.34 7.33 -7.07
N GLN A 80 -1.37 7.38 -5.73
CA GLN A 80 -0.42 8.18 -4.95
C GLN A 80 0.49 7.20 -4.26
N PHE A 81 1.79 7.37 -4.41
CA PHE A 81 2.78 6.41 -3.92
C PHE A 81 3.83 7.13 -3.09
N VAL A 82 4.11 6.58 -1.92
CA VAL A 82 5.13 7.13 -1.03
C VAL A 82 6.07 6.00 -0.61
N LYS A 83 7.35 6.16 -0.92
CA LYS A 83 8.38 5.24 -0.46
C LYS A 83 8.78 5.63 0.96
N LEU A 84 8.81 4.64 1.85
CA LEU A 84 9.24 4.84 3.22
C LEU A 84 10.61 4.20 3.43
N TYR A 85 11.29 4.63 4.48
CA TYR A 85 12.64 4.16 4.74
C TYR A 85 12.78 3.73 6.19
N PRO A 86 13.69 2.78 6.47
CA PRO A 86 13.93 2.36 7.85
C PRO A 86 14.28 3.53 8.75
N GLU A 87 13.87 3.43 9.99
CA GLU A 87 14.13 4.40 11.04
C GLU A 87 13.39 5.72 10.85
N GLY A 88 12.47 5.77 9.88
CA GLY A 88 11.52 6.87 9.76
C GLY A 88 10.17 6.46 10.29
N GLY A 89 9.17 7.30 10.10
CA GLY A 89 7.81 6.98 10.53
C GLY A 89 7.05 6.19 9.49
N ALA A 90 6.16 5.31 9.95
CA ALA A 90 5.26 4.57 9.07
C ALA A 90 3.98 5.38 8.93
N GLU A 91 4.06 6.50 8.22
CA GLU A 91 2.94 7.42 8.12
C GLU A 91 3.06 8.28 6.87
N THR A 92 1.92 8.71 6.36
CA THR A 92 1.89 9.67 5.27
C THR A 92 0.48 10.23 5.13
N ARG A 93 0.33 11.22 4.27
CA ARG A 93 -0.96 11.78 3.92
C ARG A 93 -1.22 11.58 2.44
N PHE A 94 -2.45 11.25 2.11
CA PHE A 94 -2.90 11.12 0.73
C PHE A 94 -4.08 12.04 0.50
N LYS A 95 -4.19 12.60 -0.70
CA LYS A 95 -5.40 13.32 -1.09
C LYS A 95 -6.55 12.34 -1.19
N ILE A 96 -7.73 12.76 -0.72
CA ILE A 96 -8.89 11.87 -0.69
C ILE A 96 -9.31 11.45 -2.09
N ASN A 97 -9.59 12.38 -2.94
CA ASN A 97 -9.65 12.24 -4.40
C ASN A 97 -10.14 10.86 -4.91
N ARG A 98 -11.25 10.37 -4.34
CA ARG A 98 -11.87 9.11 -4.71
C ARG A 98 -11.01 7.87 -4.46
N VAL A 99 -10.10 7.95 -3.52
CA VAL A 99 -9.28 6.80 -3.16
C VAL A 99 -10.17 5.65 -2.70
N GLU A 100 -9.95 4.46 -3.25
CA GLU A 100 -10.72 3.27 -2.96
C GLU A 100 -9.95 2.27 -2.13
N ARG A 101 -8.63 2.28 -2.20
CA ARG A 101 -7.79 1.29 -1.52
C ARG A 101 -6.52 1.94 -1.02
N ILE A 102 -6.09 1.50 0.15
CA ILE A 102 -4.80 1.88 0.70
C ILE A 102 -3.96 0.62 0.82
N TYR A 103 -2.74 0.66 0.30
CA TYR A 103 -1.81 -0.47 0.37
C TYR A 103 -0.64 -0.13 1.27
N ALA A 104 -0.16 -1.14 1.99
CA ALA A 104 1.05 -1.05 2.79
C ALA A 104 1.88 -2.30 2.56
N TYR A 105 3.16 -2.14 2.28
CA TYR A 105 4.05 -3.27 2.03
C TYR A 105 5.08 -3.39 3.14
N CYS A 106 5.02 -4.51 3.85
CA CYS A 106 6.01 -4.88 4.85
C CYS A 106 7.07 -5.74 4.18
N ASN A 107 8.34 -5.39 4.35
CA ASN A 107 9.39 -6.11 3.65
C ASN A 107 9.52 -7.56 4.07
N ARG A 108 8.93 -7.95 5.21
CA ARG A 108 8.99 -9.33 5.70
C ARG A 108 7.68 -10.09 5.54
N HIS A 109 6.55 -9.39 5.55
CA HIS A 109 5.24 -10.06 5.59
C HIS A 109 4.38 -9.81 4.36
N GLY A 110 4.83 -8.95 3.45
CA GLY A 110 4.15 -8.79 2.18
C GLY A 110 3.23 -7.59 2.12
N LEU A 111 2.27 -7.66 1.21
CA LEU A 111 1.41 -6.54 0.86
C LEU A 111 0.06 -6.67 1.58
N PHE A 112 -0.37 -5.58 2.18
CA PHE A 112 -1.67 -5.50 2.85
C PHE A 112 -2.50 -4.40 2.20
N MET A 113 -3.82 -4.60 2.18
CA MET A 113 -4.73 -3.67 1.54
C MET A 113 -5.93 -3.37 2.41
N LEU A 114 -6.24 -2.10 2.58
CA LEU A 114 -7.46 -1.64 3.22
C LEU A 114 -8.42 -1.17 2.13
N ASP A 115 -9.60 -1.78 2.09
CA ASP A 115 -10.61 -1.47 1.06
C ASP A 115 -11.56 -0.42 1.63
N LEU A 116 -11.43 0.80 1.15
CA LEU A 116 -12.22 1.91 1.67
C LEU A 116 -13.66 1.88 1.18
N LYS A 117 -13.91 1.28 0.05
CA LYS A 117 -15.28 1.18 -0.44
C LYS A 117 -16.13 0.38 0.54
N ARG A 118 -15.60 -0.75 1.01
CA ARG A 118 -16.33 -1.56 1.98
C ARG A 118 -16.45 -0.86 3.32
N THR A 119 -15.38 -0.20 3.73
CA THR A 119 -15.37 0.53 5.00
C THR A 119 -16.38 1.66 4.99
N ARG A 120 -16.48 2.40 3.88
CA ARG A 120 -17.41 3.52 3.81
C ARG A 120 -18.87 3.09 3.77
N ARG A 121 -19.17 1.92 3.21
CA ARG A 121 -20.54 1.46 3.14
C ARG A 121 -21.12 1.19 4.51
N LYS A 122 -20.34 0.60 5.39
CA LYS A 122 -20.81 0.23 6.71
C LYS A 122 -21.35 1.42 7.49
N PRO A 123 -20.60 2.52 7.60
CA PRO A 123 -21.13 3.67 8.34
C PRO A 123 -22.39 4.26 7.72
N SER A 124 -22.53 4.20 6.42
CA SER A 124 -23.67 4.81 5.76
C SER A 124 -24.97 4.07 6.03
N LEU A 125 -24.88 2.87 6.55
CA LEU A 125 -26.07 2.09 6.89
C LEU A 125 -26.61 2.40 8.27
N ALA A 126 -25.85 3.12 9.05
CA ALA A 126 -26.27 3.46 10.42
C ALA A 126 -27.31 4.56 10.43
#